data_5e0c9e5118adcc8266f3864357a4185d
#
_entry.id   5e0c9e5118adcc8266f3864357a4185d
#
_cell.length_a   1.000
_cell.length_b   1.000
_cell.length_c   1.000
_cell.angle_alpha   90.00
_cell.angle_beta   90.00
_cell.angle_gamma   90.00
#
_symmetry.space_group_name_H-M   'P 1'
#
loop_
_entity.id
_entity.type
_entity.pdbx_description
1 polymer ?
#
loop_
_entity_poly.entity_id
_entity_poly.type
_entity_poly.pdbx_seq_one_letter_code
_entity_poly.pdbx_strand_id
1 'polypeptide(L)'
;FSVGYDYEKFDETCYARELSDLLGIRNISRTLTAEECMESLPTIQYHMDEPQSNPSSVPLYFLAELAREHVTVVLSGEGSDEIFAGYDWYRDAPLMQRYKHLPRGIRIAAASVARHLPYFKGHDFIIRSSGRPEDYFIGQAMVYSEREAPSYLAPDYRIGRTPREITADIYKNVASADELTKKQYLDMKLWLPGDILLKADKMSMAHSLELRVPFLDRRVMELAERIPADYRIKDGITKYVLRQAANRTIPDDWANS
;
A
#
# COMPACT_ATOMS: atom_id res chain seq x y z
N PHE A 1 11.24 18.25 -1.67
CA PHE A 1 11.79 17.81 -0.38
C PHE A 1 11.98 16.30 -0.43
N SER A 2 13.09 15.81 0.11
CA SER A 2 13.38 14.38 0.22
C SER A 2 14.13 14.06 1.52
N VAL A 3 13.92 12.86 2.03
CA VAL A 3 14.61 12.34 3.20
C VAL A 3 15.21 10.98 2.83
N GLY A 4 16.47 10.77 3.18
CA GLY A 4 17.18 9.50 3.03
C GLY A 4 17.79 9.05 4.34
N TYR A 5 18.54 7.97 4.27
CA TYR A 5 19.22 7.40 5.42
C TYR A 5 20.72 7.38 5.19
N ASP A 6 21.49 7.37 6.26
CA ASP A 6 22.96 7.22 6.23
C ASP A 6 23.43 5.79 5.86
N TYR A 7 22.53 5.00 5.32
CA TYR A 7 22.76 3.64 4.84
C TYR A 7 22.41 3.55 3.36
N GLU A 8 23.42 3.44 2.51
CA GLU A 8 23.34 3.52 1.04
C GLU A 8 22.21 2.66 0.42
N LYS A 9 21.97 1.47 0.96
CA LYS A 9 20.93 0.55 0.47
C LYS A 9 19.51 1.12 0.57
N PHE A 10 19.29 2.06 1.49
CA PHE A 10 17.97 2.65 1.76
C PHE A 10 17.93 4.15 1.43
N ASP A 11 19.00 4.69 0.85
CA ASP A 11 19.03 6.10 0.42
C ASP A 11 18.57 6.23 -1.03
N GLU A 12 17.39 6.79 -1.21
CA GLU A 12 16.81 7.12 -2.52
C GLU A 12 16.94 8.61 -2.87
N THR A 13 17.65 9.41 -2.07
CA THR A 13 17.78 10.87 -2.31
C THR A 13 18.55 11.19 -3.57
N CYS A 14 19.42 10.29 -4.03
CA CYS A 14 20.13 10.43 -5.30
C CYS A 14 19.14 10.53 -6.48
N TYR A 15 18.12 9.66 -6.52
CA TYR A 15 17.10 9.69 -7.58
C TYR A 15 16.27 10.98 -7.54
N ALA A 16 15.86 11.41 -6.34
CA ALA A 16 15.13 12.66 -6.18
C ALA A 16 15.95 13.88 -6.64
N ARG A 17 17.25 13.89 -6.39
CA ARG A 17 18.16 14.95 -6.82
C ARG A 17 18.32 14.97 -8.33
N GLU A 18 18.64 13.83 -8.93
CA GLU A 18 18.82 13.72 -10.38
C GLU A 18 17.56 14.15 -11.14
N LEU A 19 16.37 13.71 -10.70
CA LEU A 19 15.11 14.14 -11.30
C LEU A 19 14.88 15.64 -11.14
N SER A 20 15.22 16.20 -9.98
CA SER A 20 15.09 17.63 -9.73
C SER A 20 16.02 18.46 -10.61
N ASP A 21 17.26 18.01 -10.79
CA ASP A 21 18.25 18.65 -11.68
C ASP A 21 17.77 18.60 -13.13
N LEU A 22 17.24 17.46 -13.57
CA LEU A 22 16.66 17.30 -14.91
C LEU A 22 15.50 18.26 -15.17
N LEU A 23 14.63 18.44 -14.18
CA LEU A 23 13.48 19.33 -14.27
C LEU A 23 13.78 20.80 -13.98
N GLY A 24 15.02 21.12 -13.57
CA GLY A 24 15.42 22.46 -13.18
C GLY A 24 14.71 22.99 -11.93
N ILE A 25 14.32 22.10 -11.01
CA ILE A 25 13.67 22.45 -9.75
C ILE A 25 14.61 22.25 -8.57
N ARG A 26 14.42 23.04 -7.52
CA ARG A 26 15.23 22.93 -6.29
C ARG A 26 14.83 21.69 -5.50
N ASN A 27 15.78 20.81 -5.20
CA ASN A 27 15.64 19.75 -4.19
C ASN A 27 16.26 20.20 -2.87
N ILE A 28 15.56 19.93 -1.77
CA ILE A 28 16.04 20.11 -0.40
C ILE A 28 15.94 18.76 0.28
N SER A 29 17.09 18.18 0.66
CA SER A 29 17.17 16.85 1.22
C SER A 29 17.82 16.84 2.60
N ARG A 30 17.43 15.88 3.43
CA ARG A 30 18.03 15.56 4.74
C ARG A 30 18.34 14.08 4.81
N THR A 31 19.52 13.75 5.35
CA THR A 31 19.89 12.36 5.67
C THR A 31 19.66 12.11 7.15
N LEU A 32 19.00 11.03 7.49
CA LEU A 32 18.67 10.61 8.86
C LEU A 32 19.65 9.56 9.33
N THR A 33 20.05 9.68 10.60
CA THR A 33 20.79 8.62 11.28
C THR A 33 19.85 7.64 11.99
N ALA A 34 20.34 6.44 12.28
CA ALA A 34 19.58 5.45 13.05
C ALA A 34 19.25 5.98 14.46
N GLU A 35 20.14 6.76 15.08
CA GLU A 35 19.94 7.39 16.38
C GLU A 35 18.75 8.36 16.36
N GLU A 36 18.76 9.32 15.42
CA GLU A 36 17.65 10.26 15.25
C GLU A 36 16.31 9.53 15.07
N CYS A 37 16.30 8.48 14.25
CA CYS A 37 15.10 7.67 14.03
C CYS A 37 14.59 7.05 15.34
N MET A 38 15.47 6.43 16.11
CA MET A 38 15.09 5.79 17.38
C MET A 38 14.65 6.77 18.45
N GLU A 39 15.32 7.92 18.58
CA GLU A 39 14.99 8.96 19.53
C GLU A 39 13.65 9.63 19.22
N SER A 40 13.27 9.71 17.95
CA SER A 40 12.00 10.30 17.53
C SER A 40 10.77 9.43 17.80
N LEU A 41 10.93 8.11 17.96
CA LEU A 41 9.81 7.16 18.09
C LEU A 41 8.79 7.52 19.18
N PRO A 42 9.17 7.92 20.41
CA PRO A 42 8.19 8.31 21.42
C PRO A 42 7.34 9.52 20.99
N THR A 43 7.95 10.51 20.35
CA THR A 43 7.27 11.71 19.85
C THR A 43 6.33 11.36 18.69
N ILE A 44 6.80 10.53 17.76
CA ILE A 44 5.99 10.06 16.63
C ILE A 44 4.76 9.30 17.14
N GLN A 45 4.94 8.36 18.08
CA GLN A 45 3.83 7.59 18.66
C GLN A 45 2.86 8.48 19.44
N TYR A 46 3.35 9.53 20.10
CA TYR A 46 2.49 10.51 20.76
C TYR A 46 1.58 11.23 19.76
N HIS A 47 2.13 11.67 18.61
CA HIS A 47 1.35 12.33 17.57
C HIS A 47 0.41 11.39 16.81
N MET A 48 0.70 10.10 16.78
CA MET A 48 -0.17 9.10 16.14
C MET A 48 -1.45 8.81 16.94
N ASP A 49 -1.52 9.22 18.22
CA ASP A 49 -2.60 8.96 19.19
C ASP A 49 -2.78 7.46 19.55
N GLU A 50 -2.62 6.58 18.58
CA GLU A 50 -2.66 5.12 18.76
C GLU A 50 -1.32 4.51 18.34
N PRO A 51 -0.84 3.46 19.02
CA PRO A 51 0.37 2.77 18.62
C PRO A 51 0.26 2.24 17.19
N GLN A 52 1.13 2.71 16.32
CA GLN A 52 1.18 2.28 14.92
C GLN A 52 2.56 1.73 14.59
N SER A 53 2.61 0.60 13.89
CA SER A 53 3.86 -0.10 13.56
C SER A 53 4.40 0.22 12.17
N ASN A 54 3.75 1.09 11.39
CA ASN A 54 4.22 1.43 10.05
C ASN A 54 5.52 2.27 10.13
N PRO A 55 6.68 1.71 9.72
CA PRO A 55 7.97 2.37 9.88
C PRO A 55 8.11 3.64 9.03
N SER A 56 7.28 3.80 8.00
CA SER A 56 7.32 4.98 7.15
C SER A 56 6.82 6.27 7.82
N SER A 57 6.26 6.17 9.04
CA SER A 57 5.95 7.34 9.86
C SER A 57 7.21 8.13 10.25
N VAL A 58 8.34 7.45 10.46
CA VAL A 58 9.60 8.10 10.86
C VAL A 58 10.13 9.03 9.77
N PRO A 59 10.44 8.56 8.54
CA PRO A 59 10.92 9.47 7.50
C PRO A 59 9.90 10.55 7.15
N LEU A 60 8.61 10.26 7.23
CA LEU A 60 7.56 11.24 6.94
C LEU A 60 7.51 12.36 7.99
N TYR A 61 7.75 12.05 9.27
CA TYR A 61 7.87 13.03 10.34
C TYR A 61 8.99 14.03 10.06
N PHE A 62 10.20 13.56 9.75
CA PHE A 62 11.34 14.41 9.43
C PHE A 62 11.21 15.13 8.08
N LEU A 63 10.53 14.50 7.11
CA LEU A 63 10.22 15.16 5.84
C LEU A 63 9.28 16.35 6.04
N ALA A 64 8.28 16.20 6.90
CA ALA A 64 7.36 17.26 7.26
C ALA A 64 8.05 18.40 8.03
N GLU A 65 8.94 18.06 8.97
CA GLU A 65 9.79 19.02 9.68
C GLU A 65 10.61 19.86 8.69
N LEU A 66 11.35 19.20 7.81
CA LEU A 66 12.17 19.85 6.79
C LEU A 66 11.34 20.76 5.86
N ALA A 67 10.21 20.25 5.36
CA ALA A 67 9.37 21.00 4.46
C ALA A 67 8.76 22.23 5.10
N ARG A 68 8.38 22.14 6.38
CA ARG A 68 7.74 23.22 7.12
C ARG A 68 8.65 24.44 7.31
N GLU A 69 9.95 24.26 7.30
CA GLU A 69 10.91 25.37 7.32
C GLU A 69 10.80 26.28 6.08
N HIS A 70 10.26 25.75 4.99
CA HIS A 70 10.26 26.41 3.68
C HIS A 70 8.88 26.74 3.14
N VAL A 71 7.85 25.92 3.48
CA VAL A 71 6.50 26.02 2.94
C VAL A 71 5.44 25.71 4.01
N THR A 72 4.20 26.07 3.73
CA THR A 72 3.06 25.77 4.59
C THR A 72 2.15 24.67 4.02
N VAL A 73 2.27 24.40 2.72
CA VAL A 73 1.49 23.41 1.99
C VAL A 73 2.40 22.60 1.08
N VAL A 74 2.22 21.29 1.04
CA VAL A 74 2.92 20.36 0.13
C VAL A 74 1.96 19.46 -0.61
N LEU A 75 2.39 18.94 -1.75
CA LEU A 75 1.70 17.87 -2.48
C LEU A 75 2.42 16.55 -2.23
N SER A 76 1.64 15.48 -2.01
CA SER A 76 2.14 14.12 -1.82
C SER A 76 1.57 13.16 -2.86
N GLY A 77 2.31 12.08 -3.13
CA GLY A 77 1.90 11.00 -4.03
C GLY A 77 0.97 9.95 -3.40
N GLU A 78 0.54 10.15 -2.15
CA GLU A 78 -0.29 9.17 -1.44
C GLU A 78 -1.59 8.84 -2.18
N GLY A 79 -2.01 7.60 -2.07
CA GLY A 79 -3.22 7.08 -2.74
C GLY A 79 -2.99 6.58 -4.16
N SER A 80 -1.84 6.88 -4.78
CA SER A 80 -1.56 6.42 -6.16
C SER A 80 -1.45 4.91 -6.28
N ASP A 81 -0.95 4.23 -5.26
CA ASP A 81 -0.78 2.77 -5.23
C ASP A 81 -2.12 2.05 -5.15
N GLU A 82 -3.03 2.56 -4.36
CA GLU A 82 -4.36 2.00 -4.18
C GLU A 82 -5.21 2.15 -5.43
N ILE A 83 -5.17 3.31 -6.09
CA ILE A 83 -6.04 3.57 -7.24
C ILE A 83 -5.49 3.07 -8.57
N PHE A 84 -4.14 3.04 -8.74
CA PHE A 84 -3.48 2.59 -9.98
C PHE A 84 -2.78 1.23 -9.84
N ALA A 85 -3.03 0.49 -8.76
CA ALA A 85 -2.46 -0.82 -8.48
C ALA A 85 -0.92 -0.83 -8.43
N GLY A 86 -0.34 -0.02 -7.54
CA GLY A 86 1.11 0.11 -7.41
C GLY A 86 1.78 -0.99 -6.59
N TYR A 87 1.07 -1.57 -5.64
CA TYR A 87 1.65 -2.53 -4.72
C TYR A 87 1.94 -3.90 -5.34
N ASP A 88 3.05 -4.52 -4.93
CA ASP A 88 3.48 -5.83 -5.42
C ASP A 88 2.47 -6.96 -5.13
N TRP A 89 1.73 -6.87 -4.04
CA TRP A 89 0.72 -7.88 -3.70
C TRP A 89 -0.54 -7.86 -4.58
N TYR A 90 -0.70 -6.83 -5.40
CA TYR A 90 -1.71 -6.84 -6.45
C TYR A 90 -1.33 -7.73 -7.61
N ARG A 91 -0.02 -7.97 -7.82
CA ARG A 91 0.48 -8.86 -8.86
C ARG A 91 0.35 -10.32 -8.45
N ASP A 92 0.09 -11.16 -9.41
CA ASP A 92 0.28 -12.60 -9.23
C ASP A 92 1.73 -13.00 -9.50
N ALA A 93 2.30 -13.80 -8.63
CA ALA A 93 3.59 -14.43 -8.90
C ALA A 93 3.54 -15.27 -10.19
N PRO A 94 4.65 -15.43 -10.93
CA PRO A 94 4.67 -16.17 -12.20
C PRO A 94 4.09 -17.59 -12.11
N LEU A 95 4.31 -18.28 -11.00
CA LEU A 95 3.73 -19.59 -10.75
C LEU A 95 2.22 -19.53 -10.59
N MET A 96 1.69 -18.49 -9.95
CA MET A 96 0.26 -18.27 -9.80
C MET A 96 -0.40 -18.00 -11.16
N GLN A 97 0.24 -17.20 -12.00
CA GLN A 97 -0.25 -16.94 -13.35
C GLN A 97 -0.37 -18.24 -14.16
N ARG A 98 0.65 -19.11 -14.10
CA ARG A 98 0.61 -20.43 -14.75
C ARG A 98 -0.50 -21.31 -14.18
N TYR A 99 -0.68 -21.33 -12.88
CA TYR A 99 -1.74 -22.12 -12.24
C TYR A 99 -3.15 -21.60 -12.60
N LYS A 100 -3.30 -20.32 -12.84
CA LYS A 100 -4.57 -19.69 -13.28
C LYS A 100 -5.01 -20.10 -14.69
N HIS A 101 -4.16 -20.77 -15.51
CA HIS A 101 -4.60 -21.42 -16.75
C HIS A 101 -5.52 -22.62 -16.51
N LEU A 102 -5.51 -23.22 -15.33
CA LEU A 102 -6.49 -24.25 -14.97
C LEU A 102 -7.91 -23.66 -14.91
N PRO A 103 -8.94 -24.42 -15.35
CA PRO A 103 -10.32 -23.98 -15.27
C PRO A 103 -10.68 -23.50 -13.86
N ARG A 104 -11.39 -22.36 -13.79
CA ARG A 104 -11.75 -21.71 -12.50
C ARG A 104 -12.48 -22.65 -11.54
N GLY A 105 -13.36 -23.51 -12.07
CA GLY A 105 -14.10 -24.50 -11.28
C GLY A 105 -13.19 -25.48 -10.52
N ILE A 106 -12.12 -25.95 -11.20
CA ILE A 106 -11.14 -26.87 -10.59
C ILE A 106 -10.37 -26.15 -9.47
N ARG A 107 -9.96 -24.90 -9.71
CA ARG A 107 -9.23 -24.10 -8.72
C ARG A 107 -10.07 -23.80 -7.48
N ILE A 108 -11.35 -23.47 -7.67
CA ILE A 108 -12.30 -23.24 -6.57
C ILE A 108 -12.52 -24.53 -5.77
N ALA A 109 -12.71 -25.67 -6.46
CA ALA A 109 -12.86 -26.96 -5.79
C ALA A 109 -11.62 -27.33 -4.96
N ALA A 110 -10.43 -27.18 -5.55
CA ALA A 110 -9.17 -27.43 -4.85
C ALA A 110 -9.01 -26.52 -3.61
N ALA A 111 -9.33 -25.23 -3.73
CA ALA A 111 -9.28 -24.30 -2.62
C ALA A 111 -10.31 -24.64 -1.52
N SER A 112 -11.51 -25.08 -1.90
CA SER A 112 -12.53 -25.53 -0.96
C SER A 112 -12.08 -26.75 -0.15
N VAL A 113 -11.45 -27.73 -0.81
CA VAL A 113 -10.88 -28.89 -0.12
C VAL A 113 -9.73 -28.47 0.79
N ALA A 114 -8.80 -27.64 0.29
CA ALA A 114 -7.65 -27.18 1.06
C ALA A 114 -8.04 -26.51 2.38
N ARG A 115 -9.13 -25.73 2.42
CA ARG A 115 -9.62 -25.07 3.64
C ARG A 115 -9.99 -26.01 4.77
N HIS A 116 -10.37 -27.25 4.44
CA HIS A 116 -10.75 -28.26 5.42
C HIS A 116 -9.58 -29.17 5.85
N LEU A 117 -8.42 -29.02 5.20
CA LEU A 117 -7.23 -29.78 5.53
C LEU A 117 -6.35 -29.05 6.55
N PRO A 118 -5.56 -29.78 7.36
CA PRO A 118 -4.50 -29.17 8.15
C PRO A 118 -3.56 -28.37 7.27
N TYR A 119 -2.92 -27.35 7.85
CA TYR A 119 -1.97 -26.52 7.10
C TYR A 119 -0.80 -27.36 6.55
N PHE A 120 -0.50 -27.16 5.27
CA PHE A 120 0.62 -27.80 4.56
C PHE A 120 1.32 -26.78 3.67
N LYS A 121 2.56 -27.09 3.25
CA LYS A 121 3.31 -26.23 2.33
C LYS A 121 2.57 -26.08 1.00
N GLY A 122 2.15 -24.87 0.65
CA GLY A 122 1.35 -24.57 -0.55
C GLY A 122 -0.14 -24.38 -0.29
N HIS A 123 -0.62 -24.54 0.96
CA HIS A 123 -2.01 -24.32 1.34
C HIS A 123 -2.52 -22.94 0.90
N ASP A 124 -1.80 -21.88 1.27
CA ASP A 124 -2.20 -20.50 0.95
C ASP A 124 -2.13 -20.22 -0.55
N PHE A 125 -1.18 -20.85 -1.26
CA PHE A 125 -1.11 -20.78 -2.71
C PHE A 125 -2.37 -21.32 -3.38
N ILE A 126 -2.86 -22.49 -2.92
CA ILE A 126 -4.07 -23.11 -3.47
C ILE A 126 -5.30 -22.21 -3.16
N ILE A 127 -5.41 -21.66 -1.97
CA ILE A 127 -6.53 -20.78 -1.60
C ILE A 127 -6.51 -19.50 -2.43
N ARG A 128 -5.37 -18.85 -2.55
CA ARG A 128 -5.19 -17.66 -3.40
C ARG A 128 -5.51 -17.93 -4.86
N SER A 129 -5.20 -19.13 -5.35
CA SER A 129 -5.44 -19.52 -6.73
C SER A 129 -6.92 -19.63 -7.11
N SER A 130 -7.83 -19.66 -6.12
CA SER A 130 -9.28 -19.66 -6.36
C SER A 130 -9.75 -18.43 -7.16
N GLY A 131 -8.99 -17.33 -7.11
CA GLY A 131 -9.35 -16.06 -7.71
C GLY A 131 -10.52 -15.38 -6.98
N ARG A 132 -10.63 -15.62 -5.68
CA ARG A 132 -11.63 -15.03 -4.78
C ARG A 132 -10.91 -14.31 -3.65
N PRO A 133 -10.58 -13.03 -3.81
CA PRO A 133 -9.89 -12.24 -2.77
C PRO A 133 -10.59 -12.31 -1.41
N GLU A 134 -11.91 -12.36 -1.38
CA GLU A 134 -12.71 -12.49 -0.18
C GLU A 134 -12.39 -13.73 0.66
N ASP A 135 -11.72 -14.72 0.06
CA ASP A 135 -11.33 -15.96 0.73
C ASP A 135 -9.94 -15.89 1.40
N TYR A 136 -9.10 -14.91 1.05
CA TYR A 136 -7.70 -14.87 1.52
C TYR A 136 -7.14 -13.48 1.77
N PHE A 137 -7.73 -12.42 1.23
CA PHE A 137 -7.20 -11.07 1.33
C PHE A 137 -8.06 -10.24 2.28
N ILE A 138 -7.52 -9.90 3.42
CA ILE A 138 -8.16 -9.06 4.45
C ILE A 138 -7.52 -7.67 4.58
N GLY A 139 -6.72 -7.27 3.58
CA GLY A 139 -5.98 -6.00 3.54
C GLY A 139 -4.51 -6.16 3.91
N GLN A 140 -3.78 -5.06 3.84
CA GLN A 140 -2.33 -5.04 4.03
C GLN A 140 -1.90 -5.09 5.49
N ALA A 141 -2.73 -4.66 6.41
CA ALA A 141 -2.41 -4.66 7.84
C ALA A 141 -2.39 -6.06 8.50
N MET A 142 -2.42 -7.14 7.72
CA MET A 142 -2.36 -8.50 8.24
C MET A 142 -0.97 -8.84 8.77
N VAL A 143 -0.76 -8.65 10.09
CA VAL A 143 0.47 -9.07 10.79
C VAL A 143 0.40 -10.55 11.18
N TYR A 144 -0.76 -11.01 11.64
CA TYR A 144 -1.02 -12.39 12.05
C TYR A 144 -2.12 -13.01 11.19
N SER A 145 -1.96 -14.29 10.84
CA SER A 145 -3.04 -15.03 10.22
C SER A 145 -4.24 -15.18 11.17
N GLU A 146 -5.44 -15.36 10.63
CA GLU A 146 -6.65 -15.59 11.45
C GLU A 146 -6.49 -16.79 12.41
N ARG A 147 -5.62 -17.74 12.08
CA ARG A 147 -5.33 -18.89 12.91
C ARG A 147 -4.36 -18.57 14.05
N GLU A 148 -3.41 -17.68 13.81
CA GLU A 148 -2.39 -17.31 14.81
C GLU A 148 -2.89 -16.22 15.76
N ALA A 149 -3.63 -15.24 15.26
CA ALA A 149 -4.10 -14.10 16.04
C ALA A 149 -4.76 -14.48 17.39
N PRO A 150 -5.64 -15.51 17.46
CA PRO A 150 -6.23 -15.90 18.75
C PRO A 150 -5.23 -16.38 19.80
N SER A 151 -4.04 -16.86 19.37
CA SER A 151 -3.03 -17.33 20.34
C SER A 151 -2.37 -16.19 21.12
N TYR A 152 -2.38 -14.99 20.57
CA TYR A 152 -1.82 -13.78 21.20
C TYR A 152 -2.83 -13.02 22.06
N LEU A 153 -4.12 -13.35 21.95
CA LEU A 153 -5.17 -12.69 22.72
C LEU A 153 -5.48 -13.49 23.99
N ALA A 154 -5.66 -12.79 25.11
CA ALA A 154 -6.22 -13.41 26.30
C ALA A 154 -7.65 -13.94 26.01
N PRO A 155 -8.11 -15.03 26.67
CA PRO A 155 -9.37 -15.67 26.35
C PRO A 155 -10.58 -14.73 26.30
N ASP A 156 -10.64 -13.77 27.20
CA ASP A 156 -11.75 -12.79 27.32
C ASP A 156 -11.79 -11.80 26.13
N TYR A 157 -10.71 -11.67 25.38
CA TYR A 157 -10.60 -10.80 24.18
C TYR A 157 -10.73 -11.55 22.85
N ARG A 158 -10.98 -12.88 22.89
CA ARG A 158 -11.22 -13.71 21.70
C ARG A 158 -12.67 -13.66 21.24
N ILE A 159 -13.32 -12.52 21.43
CA ILE A 159 -14.73 -12.28 21.13
C ILE A 159 -14.87 -11.28 20.00
N GLY A 160 -16.03 -11.28 19.35
CA GLY A 160 -16.35 -10.36 18.27
C GLY A 160 -16.20 -10.97 16.87
N ARG A 161 -16.28 -10.11 15.88
CA ARG A 161 -16.20 -10.50 14.46
C ARG A 161 -14.76 -10.76 14.07
N THR A 162 -14.57 -11.80 13.28
CA THR A 162 -13.26 -12.06 12.66
C THR A 162 -12.93 -11.00 11.60
N PRO A 163 -11.64 -10.76 11.28
CA PRO A 163 -11.25 -9.87 10.18
C PRO A 163 -11.97 -10.22 8.87
N ARG A 164 -12.17 -11.50 8.58
CA ARG A 164 -12.88 -11.96 7.39
C ARG A 164 -14.37 -11.61 7.39
N GLU A 165 -15.04 -11.68 8.52
CA GLU A 165 -16.43 -11.26 8.64
C GLU A 165 -16.58 -9.74 8.47
N ILE A 166 -15.59 -8.96 8.90
CA ILE A 166 -15.57 -7.51 8.69
C ILE A 166 -15.37 -7.20 7.21
N THR A 167 -14.37 -7.81 6.58
CA THR A 167 -14.07 -7.57 5.15
C THR A 167 -15.14 -8.11 4.22
N ALA A 168 -15.86 -9.17 4.62
CA ALA A 168 -16.97 -9.71 3.83
C ALA A 168 -18.07 -8.68 3.56
N ASP A 169 -18.37 -7.81 4.50
CA ASP A 169 -19.36 -6.74 4.28
C ASP A 169 -18.87 -5.71 3.25
N ILE A 170 -17.57 -5.42 3.23
CA ILE A 170 -16.96 -4.52 2.25
C ILE A 170 -17.02 -5.15 0.85
N TYR A 171 -16.67 -6.44 0.74
CA TYR A 171 -16.68 -7.17 -0.53
C TYR A 171 -18.05 -7.29 -1.19
N LYS A 172 -19.14 -7.23 -0.42
CA LYS A 172 -20.52 -7.23 -0.95
C LYS A 172 -20.74 -6.11 -1.97
N ASN A 173 -20.11 -4.94 -1.76
CA ASN A 173 -20.25 -3.79 -2.64
C ASN A 173 -19.57 -3.97 -4.01
N VAL A 174 -18.62 -4.90 -4.11
CA VAL A 174 -17.84 -5.17 -5.33
C VAL A 174 -17.89 -6.65 -5.72
N ALA A 175 -18.95 -7.36 -5.38
CA ALA A 175 -19.07 -8.80 -5.58
C ALA A 175 -18.87 -9.23 -7.04
N SER A 176 -19.33 -8.42 -8.00
CA SER A 176 -19.20 -8.68 -9.45
C SER A 176 -17.90 -8.18 -10.07
N ALA A 177 -17.07 -7.45 -9.32
CA ALA A 177 -15.82 -6.89 -9.84
C ALA A 177 -14.76 -7.98 -10.06
N ASP A 178 -13.74 -7.64 -10.85
CA ASP A 178 -12.56 -8.47 -11.04
C ASP A 178 -11.72 -8.56 -9.74
N GLU A 179 -10.78 -9.49 -9.74
CA GLU A 179 -9.94 -9.83 -8.59
C GLU A 179 -9.08 -8.64 -8.11
N LEU A 180 -8.51 -7.88 -9.04
CA LEU A 180 -7.69 -6.71 -8.74
C LEU A 180 -8.54 -5.59 -8.14
N THR A 181 -9.65 -5.27 -8.76
CA THR A 181 -10.59 -4.25 -8.28
C THR A 181 -11.10 -4.55 -6.88
N LYS A 182 -11.37 -5.82 -6.56
CA LYS A 182 -11.77 -6.24 -5.20
C LYS A 182 -10.69 -5.93 -4.17
N LYS A 183 -9.43 -6.28 -4.47
CA LYS A 183 -8.30 -5.99 -3.56
C LYS A 183 -8.12 -4.48 -3.35
N GLN A 184 -8.08 -3.71 -4.44
CA GLN A 184 -7.94 -2.26 -4.38
C GLN A 184 -9.10 -1.60 -3.60
N TYR A 185 -10.32 -2.06 -3.83
CA TYR A 185 -11.49 -1.53 -3.11
C TYR A 185 -11.38 -1.76 -1.60
N LEU A 186 -10.91 -2.94 -1.18
CA LEU A 186 -10.70 -3.21 0.23
C LEU A 186 -9.62 -2.29 0.82
N ASP A 187 -8.48 -2.14 0.14
CA ASP A 187 -7.39 -1.27 0.59
C ASP A 187 -7.82 0.20 0.64
N MET A 188 -8.60 0.67 -0.33
CA MET A 188 -9.19 2.02 -0.31
C MET A 188 -10.17 2.23 0.86
N LYS A 189 -10.78 1.18 1.40
CA LYS A 189 -11.71 1.27 2.53
C LYS A 189 -11.05 1.12 3.90
N LEU A 190 -9.95 0.41 3.99
CA LEU A 190 -9.28 0.09 5.26
C LEU A 190 -7.86 0.64 5.33
N TRP A 191 -7.00 0.22 4.41
CA TRP A 191 -5.58 0.56 4.42
C TRP A 191 -5.31 2.04 4.16
N LEU A 192 -5.90 2.57 3.10
CA LEU A 192 -5.70 3.97 2.72
C LEU A 192 -6.15 4.95 3.82
N PRO A 193 -7.38 4.89 4.35
CA PRO A 193 -7.79 5.82 5.40
C PRO A 193 -7.18 5.50 6.77
N GLY A 194 -7.04 4.20 7.11
CA GLY A 194 -6.65 3.77 8.46
C GLY A 194 -5.15 3.73 8.72
N ASP A 195 -4.32 3.73 7.67
CA ASP A 195 -2.87 3.75 7.82
C ASP A 195 -2.24 4.88 6.99
N ILE A 196 -2.39 4.87 5.68
CA ILE A 196 -1.65 5.75 4.78
C ILE A 196 -2.00 7.23 5.02
N LEU A 197 -3.28 7.58 4.94
CA LEU A 197 -3.72 8.97 5.12
C LEU A 197 -3.65 9.40 6.58
N LEU A 198 -3.96 8.51 7.52
CA LEU A 198 -3.85 8.80 8.94
C LEU A 198 -2.40 9.17 9.31
N LYS A 199 -1.45 8.34 8.92
CA LYS A 199 -0.02 8.59 9.13
C LYS A 199 0.42 9.89 8.45
N ALA A 200 0.02 10.11 7.19
CA ALA A 200 0.40 11.29 6.43
C ALA A 200 -0.11 12.57 7.11
N ASP A 201 -1.37 12.58 7.54
CA ASP A 201 -1.98 13.70 8.26
C ASP A 201 -1.30 13.94 9.62
N LYS A 202 -1.15 12.90 10.44
CA LYS A 202 -0.57 13.01 11.78
C LYS A 202 0.87 13.52 11.75
N MET A 203 1.70 12.98 10.84
CA MET A 203 3.10 13.40 10.76
C MET A 203 3.26 14.80 10.18
N SER A 204 2.48 15.16 9.18
CA SER A 204 2.54 16.54 8.64
C SER A 204 1.98 17.57 9.62
N MET A 205 0.88 17.24 10.30
CA MET A 205 0.26 18.14 11.30
C MET A 205 1.08 18.27 12.58
N ALA A 206 1.91 17.29 12.93
CA ALA A 206 2.89 17.42 14.02
C ALA A 206 3.80 18.65 13.84
N HIS A 207 4.03 19.04 12.58
CA HIS A 207 4.83 20.22 12.19
C HIS A 207 3.98 21.36 11.62
N SER A 208 2.66 21.31 11.74
CA SER A 208 1.75 22.33 11.17
C SER A 208 1.93 22.53 9.66
N LEU A 209 2.19 21.45 8.93
CA LEU A 209 2.33 21.41 7.48
C LEU A 209 1.05 20.84 6.85
N GLU A 210 0.42 21.58 5.95
CA GLU A 210 -0.74 21.08 5.23
C GLU A 210 -0.29 20.15 4.06
N LEU A 211 -0.66 18.88 4.12
CA LEU A 211 -0.37 17.92 3.08
C LEU A 211 -1.60 17.67 2.21
N ARG A 212 -1.47 17.83 0.91
CA ARG A 212 -2.53 17.56 -0.08
C ARG A 212 -2.16 16.37 -0.94
N VAL A 213 -3.18 15.58 -1.31
CA VAL A 213 -3.07 14.31 -2.03
C VAL A 213 -3.80 14.35 -3.38
N PRO A 214 -3.18 14.91 -4.43
CA PRO A 214 -3.84 15.16 -5.72
C PRO A 214 -4.37 13.89 -6.40
N PHE A 215 -3.77 12.72 -6.16
CA PHE A 215 -4.26 11.46 -6.71
C PHE A 215 -5.65 11.09 -6.20
N LEU A 216 -6.04 11.57 -5.01
CA LEU A 216 -7.35 11.33 -4.44
C LEU A 216 -8.38 12.42 -4.80
N ASP A 217 -8.03 13.35 -5.71
CA ASP A 217 -9.04 14.26 -6.29
C ASP A 217 -10.16 13.45 -6.94
N ARG A 218 -11.40 13.87 -6.72
CA ARG A 218 -12.59 13.17 -7.21
C ARG A 218 -12.50 12.84 -8.70
N ARG A 219 -12.01 13.76 -9.53
CA ARG A 219 -11.90 13.57 -10.99
C ARG A 219 -10.87 12.50 -11.35
N VAL A 220 -9.78 12.41 -10.59
CA VAL A 220 -8.76 11.37 -10.75
C VAL A 220 -9.34 10.01 -10.37
N MET A 221 -10.06 9.94 -9.25
CA MET A 221 -10.76 8.73 -8.81
C MET A 221 -11.78 8.24 -9.85
N GLU A 222 -12.65 9.13 -10.33
CA GLU A 222 -13.66 8.82 -11.36
C GLU A 222 -13.02 8.33 -12.68
N LEU A 223 -11.83 8.86 -13.03
CA LEU A 223 -11.05 8.38 -14.16
C LEU A 223 -10.49 7.00 -13.89
N ALA A 224 -9.86 6.79 -12.73
CA ALA A 224 -9.21 5.54 -12.36
C ALA A 224 -10.19 4.36 -12.30
N GLU A 225 -11.43 4.58 -11.83
CA GLU A 225 -12.49 3.56 -11.81
C GLU A 225 -12.82 3.00 -13.20
N ARG A 226 -12.62 3.80 -14.25
CA ARG A 226 -12.91 3.41 -15.65
C ARG A 226 -11.76 2.67 -16.31
N ILE A 227 -10.58 2.63 -15.67
CA ILE A 227 -9.39 1.97 -16.23
C ILE A 227 -9.52 0.46 -16.03
N PRO A 228 -9.54 -0.34 -17.13
CA PRO A 228 -9.56 -1.79 -17.02
C PRO A 228 -8.36 -2.34 -16.23
N ALA A 229 -8.53 -3.48 -15.58
CA ALA A 229 -7.47 -4.11 -14.77
C ALA A 229 -6.17 -4.32 -15.55
N ASP A 230 -6.27 -4.73 -16.83
CA ASP A 230 -5.12 -4.98 -17.72
C ASP A 230 -4.30 -3.73 -18.06
N TYR A 231 -4.84 -2.54 -17.82
CA TYR A 231 -4.12 -1.28 -17.95
C TYR A 231 -3.57 -0.76 -16.60
N ARG A 232 -4.05 -1.27 -15.50
CA ARG A 232 -3.51 -0.97 -14.17
C ARG A 232 -2.26 -1.81 -13.90
N ILE A 233 -2.31 -3.11 -14.23
CA ILE A 233 -1.15 -4.02 -14.21
C ILE A 233 -1.06 -4.71 -15.57
N LYS A 234 0.07 -4.52 -16.25
CA LYS A 234 0.35 -5.16 -17.55
C LYS A 234 1.74 -5.76 -17.57
N ASP A 235 1.84 -7.00 -18.01
CA ASP A 235 3.12 -7.74 -18.12
C ASP A 235 3.94 -7.75 -16.80
N GLY A 236 3.24 -7.74 -15.67
CA GLY A 236 3.85 -7.65 -14.34
C GLY A 236 4.28 -6.25 -13.91
N ILE A 237 4.07 -5.23 -14.74
CA ILE A 237 4.36 -3.83 -14.42
C ILE A 237 3.14 -3.23 -13.71
N THR A 238 3.35 -2.78 -12.49
CA THR A 238 2.35 -2.06 -11.68
C THR A 238 2.21 -0.59 -12.11
N LYS A 239 1.09 0.06 -11.80
CA LYS A 239 0.80 1.46 -12.23
C LYS A 239 0.99 1.66 -13.74
N TYR A 240 0.79 0.63 -14.57
CA TYR A 240 1.17 0.67 -15.97
C TYR A 240 0.67 1.92 -16.71
N VAL A 241 -0.62 2.22 -16.63
CA VAL A 241 -1.18 3.39 -17.32
C VAL A 241 -0.62 4.71 -16.78
N LEU A 242 -0.35 4.80 -15.47
CA LEU A 242 0.23 6.00 -14.85
C LEU A 242 1.68 6.20 -15.33
N ARG A 243 2.48 5.14 -15.40
CA ARG A 243 3.83 5.17 -15.95
C ARG A 243 3.83 5.58 -17.43
N GLN A 244 2.89 5.05 -18.22
CA GLN A 244 2.73 5.47 -19.62
C GLN A 244 2.32 6.95 -19.79
N ALA A 245 1.53 7.46 -18.86
CA ALA A 245 1.21 8.89 -18.84
C ALA A 245 2.41 9.75 -18.44
N ALA A 246 3.19 9.29 -17.44
CA ALA A 246 4.40 9.97 -16.98
C ALA A 246 5.47 10.06 -18.06
N ASN A 247 5.63 9.04 -18.92
CA ASN A 247 6.56 9.04 -20.06
C ASN A 247 6.34 10.19 -21.06
N ARG A 248 5.20 10.89 -20.97
CA ARG A 248 4.93 12.08 -21.79
C ARG A 248 5.53 13.35 -21.21
N THR A 249 5.94 13.33 -19.96
CA THR A 249 6.40 14.51 -19.21
C THR A 249 7.77 14.35 -18.59
N ILE A 250 8.16 13.13 -18.27
CA ILE A 250 9.47 12.77 -17.74
C ILE A 250 10.09 11.63 -18.57
N PRO A 251 11.43 11.49 -18.61
CA PRO A 251 12.10 10.42 -19.35
C PRO A 251 11.67 9.02 -18.91
N ASP A 252 11.71 8.07 -19.85
CA ASP A 252 11.26 6.68 -19.66
C ASP A 252 11.97 5.98 -18.48
N ASP A 253 13.25 6.22 -18.28
CA ASP A 253 14.02 5.62 -17.18
C ASP A 253 13.47 6.00 -15.81
N TRP A 254 12.95 7.22 -15.66
CA TRP A 254 12.33 7.71 -14.43
C TRP A 254 10.89 7.28 -14.25
N ALA A 255 10.13 7.23 -15.32
CA ALA A 255 8.73 6.82 -15.27
C ALA A 255 8.57 5.31 -15.01
N ASN A 256 9.60 4.51 -15.28
CA ASN A 256 9.60 3.06 -15.19
C ASN A 256 10.49 2.48 -14.07
N SER A 257 11.19 3.33 -13.35
CA SER A 257 11.99 2.96 -12.17
C SER A 257 11.14 2.51 -10.98
#